data_40d265762738b3787837d4476300e46a
#
_entry.id   40d265762738b3787837d4476300e46a
#
_cell.length_a   1.000
_cell.length_b   1.000
_cell.length_c   1.000
_cell.angle_alpha   90.00
_cell.angle_beta   90.00
_cell.angle_gamma   90.00
#
_symmetry.space_group_name_H-M   'P 1'
#
loop_
_entity.id
_entity.type
_entity.pdbx_description
1 polymer ?
#
loop_
_entity_poly.entity_id
_entity_poly.type
_entity_poly.pdbx_seq_one_letter_code
_entity_poly.pdbx_strand_id
1 'polypeptide(L)'
;MPVNKDQPIDVLVTAGRWYYLPDKLRLDAGQAYRFKMMAVDIAHGASIQLGQGGRMMRLQPGRITEAALTFHQPGRYLMLCTVYCGEAHQLMQATIEVV
;
A
#
# COMPACT_ATOMS: atom_id res chain seq x y z
N MET A 1 -8.08 -28.07 2.08
CA MET A 1 -8.58 -27.23 0.98
C MET A 1 -7.42 -26.49 0.33
N PRO A 2 -7.24 -26.60 -0.97
CA PRO A 2 -6.24 -25.81 -1.62
C PRO A 2 -6.61 -24.33 -1.57
N VAL A 3 -5.60 -23.48 -1.34
CA VAL A 3 -5.78 -22.05 -1.33
C VAL A 3 -5.65 -21.54 -2.77
N ASN A 4 -6.66 -20.83 -3.26
CA ASN A 4 -6.59 -20.21 -4.57
C ASN A 4 -5.95 -18.81 -4.44
N LYS A 5 -4.66 -18.74 -4.72
CA LYS A 5 -3.90 -17.49 -4.60
C LYS A 5 -4.26 -16.45 -5.66
N ASP A 6 -4.98 -16.85 -6.71
CA ASP A 6 -5.44 -15.91 -7.73
C ASP A 6 -6.67 -15.14 -7.31
N GLN A 7 -7.38 -15.61 -6.28
CA GLN A 7 -8.49 -14.83 -5.73
C GLN A 7 -7.96 -13.75 -4.82
N PRO A 8 -8.25 -12.47 -5.12
CA PRO A 8 -7.67 -11.37 -4.36
C PRO A 8 -8.17 -11.32 -2.92
N ILE A 9 -7.26 -11.01 -2.03
CA ILE A 9 -7.57 -10.70 -0.63
C ILE A 9 -7.51 -9.19 -0.48
N ASP A 10 -8.53 -8.61 0.13
CA ASP A 10 -8.59 -7.17 0.34
C ASP A 10 -7.63 -6.74 1.45
N VAL A 11 -6.88 -5.67 1.17
CA VAL A 11 -6.00 -5.02 2.14
C VAL A 11 -6.48 -3.58 2.27
N LEU A 12 -6.94 -3.21 3.45
CA LEU A 12 -7.51 -1.88 3.70
C LEU A 12 -6.45 -1.01 4.37
N VAL A 13 -6.17 0.14 3.75
CA VAL A 13 -5.18 1.08 4.28
C VAL A 13 -5.78 2.48 4.28
N THR A 14 -5.69 3.17 5.40
CA THR A 14 -6.02 4.59 5.47
C THR A 14 -4.74 5.41 5.54
N ALA A 15 -4.77 6.60 4.95
CA ALA A 15 -3.66 7.52 4.96
C ALA A 15 -4.10 8.84 5.58
N GLY A 16 -3.34 9.32 6.54
CA GLY A 16 -3.56 10.62 7.18
C GLY A 16 -2.23 11.34 7.30
N ARG A 17 -2.27 12.55 7.87
CA ARG A 17 -1.05 13.27 8.18
C ARG A 17 -0.41 12.66 9.41
N TRP A 18 0.55 12.01 9.31
CA TRP A 18 1.62 11.61 8.41
C TRP A 18 1.87 10.15 8.67
N TYR A 19 0.89 9.34 8.39
CA TYR A 19 0.87 7.92 8.69
C TYR A 19 0.08 7.14 7.66
N TYR A 20 0.37 5.86 7.59
CA TYR A 20 -0.54 4.87 7.02
C TYR A 20 -1.04 3.96 8.14
N LEU A 21 -2.27 3.54 8.07
CA LEU A 21 -2.85 2.61 9.04
C LEU A 21 -3.47 1.43 8.29
N PRO A 22 -2.94 0.23 8.47
CA PRO A 22 -1.75 -0.13 9.24
C PRO A 22 -0.45 0.34 8.56
N ASP A 23 0.60 0.51 9.34
CA ASP A 23 1.91 0.91 8.82
C ASP A 23 2.86 -0.28 8.67
N LYS A 24 2.42 -1.46 9.04
CA LYS A 24 3.15 -2.71 8.87
C LYS A 24 2.20 -3.77 8.36
N LEU A 25 2.55 -4.34 7.23
CA LEU A 25 1.76 -5.39 6.60
C LEU A 25 2.63 -6.62 6.43
N ARG A 26 2.04 -7.80 6.66
CA ARG A 26 2.70 -9.08 6.36
C ARG A 26 1.85 -9.80 5.35
N LEU A 27 2.41 -10.07 4.17
CA LEU A 27 1.70 -10.64 3.04
C LEU A 27 2.42 -11.89 2.54
N ASP A 28 1.72 -12.70 1.79
CA ASP A 28 2.26 -13.94 1.22
C ASP A 28 2.73 -13.72 -0.22
N ALA A 29 3.91 -14.24 -0.54
CA ALA A 29 4.41 -14.22 -1.90
C ALA A 29 3.49 -15.03 -2.81
N GLY A 30 3.22 -14.50 -4.00
CA GLY A 30 2.39 -15.16 -5.00
C GLY A 30 0.89 -15.01 -4.79
N GLN A 31 0.47 -14.46 -3.66
CA GLN A 31 -0.96 -14.22 -3.39
C GLN A 31 -1.39 -12.91 -4.04
N ALA A 32 -2.52 -12.93 -4.72
CA ALA A 32 -3.12 -11.72 -5.27
C ALA A 32 -3.79 -10.92 -4.16
N TYR A 33 -3.54 -9.60 -4.13
CA TYR A 33 -4.17 -8.69 -3.18
C TYR A 33 -4.85 -7.56 -3.91
N ARG A 34 -5.91 -7.05 -3.30
CA ARG A 34 -6.59 -5.84 -3.74
C ARG A 34 -6.42 -4.81 -2.63
N PHE A 35 -5.55 -3.83 -2.86
CA PHE A 35 -5.35 -2.75 -1.92
C PHE A 35 -6.47 -1.74 -2.12
N LYS A 36 -7.19 -1.45 -1.04
CA LYS A 36 -8.22 -0.43 -1.00
C LYS A 36 -7.76 0.65 -0.05
N MET A 37 -7.48 1.82 -0.57
CA MET A 37 -6.84 2.88 0.19
C MET A 37 -7.63 4.17 0.09
N MET A 38 -7.63 4.95 1.17
CA MET A 38 -8.34 6.22 1.23
C MET A 38 -7.57 7.17 2.14
N ALA A 39 -7.52 8.44 1.71
CA ALA A 39 -7.04 9.51 2.58
C ALA A 39 -8.18 9.97 3.49
N VAL A 40 -7.86 10.31 4.74
CA VAL A 40 -8.87 10.73 5.72
C VAL A 40 -8.85 12.24 5.98
N ASP A 41 -7.83 12.96 5.53
CA ASP A 41 -7.71 14.39 5.76
C ASP A 41 -7.42 15.18 4.48
N ILE A 42 -6.24 15.05 3.91
CA ILE A 42 -5.87 15.71 2.66
C ILE A 42 -5.40 14.65 1.67
N ALA A 43 -5.09 15.06 0.45
CA ALA A 43 -4.55 14.13 -0.54
C ALA A 43 -3.17 13.62 -0.10
N HIS A 44 -2.94 12.34 -0.29
CA HIS A 44 -1.66 11.69 -0.06
C HIS A 44 -1.30 10.86 -1.28
N GLY A 45 -0.11 10.33 -1.32
CA GLY A 45 0.31 9.38 -2.32
C GLY A 45 0.71 8.07 -1.67
N ALA A 46 0.73 7.01 -2.45
CA ALA A 46 1.27 5.74 -2.02
C ALA A 46 2.09 5.17 -3.18
N SER A 47 3.39 5.07 -2.98
CA SER A 47 4.31 4.49 -3.95
C SER A 47 4.92 3.24 -3.36
N ILE A 48 4.67 2.10 -4.01
CA ILE A 48 5.20 0.81 -3.59
C ILE A 48 6.23 0.37 -4.62
N GLN A 49 7.45 0.14 -4.15
CA GLN A 49 8.54 -0.33 -5.00
C GLN A 49 8.44 -1.85 -5.15
N LEU A 50 8.40 -2.34 -6.39
CA LEU A 50 8.18 -3.74 -6.69
C LEU A 50 9.40 -4.40 -7.35
N GLY A 51 10.59 -3.86 -7.11
CA GLY A 51 11.82 -4.36 -7.72
C GLY A 51 12.06 -3.73 -9.07
N GLN A 52 11.42 -4.22 -10.12
CA GLN A 52 11.52 -3.62 -11.46
C GLN A 52 10.35 -2.67 -11.67
N GLY A 53 10.53 -1.43 -11.26
CA GLY A 53 9.48 -0.44 -11.30
C GLY A 53 8.72 -0.40 -9.98
N GLY A 54 7.55 0.18 -10.01
CA GLY A 54 6.74 0.36 -8.81
C GLY A 54 5.30 0.64 -9.16
N ARG A 55 4.50 0.76 -8.12
CA ARG A 55 3.10 1.15 -8.27
C ARG A 55 2.88 2.42 -7.48
N MET A 56 2.37 3.44 -8.15
CA MET A 56 2.10 4.72 -7.51
C MET A 56 0.61 5.04 -7.61
N MET A 57 0.02 5.46 -6.49
CA MET A 57 -1.39 5.79 -6.41
C MET A 57 -1.55 7.14 -5.72
N ARG A 58 -2.54 7.91 -6.20
CA ARG A 58 -2.94 9.14 -5.54
C ARG A 58 -4.18 8.87 -4.72
N LEU A 59 -4.13 9.23 -3.44
CA LEU A 59 -5.22 8.98 -2.50
C LEU A 59 -5.96 10.28 -2.22
N GLN A 60 -7.27 10.28 -2.42
CA GLN A 60 -8.12 11.44 -2.23
C GLN A 60 -8.97 11.27 -0.98
N PRO A 61 -9.25 12.35 -0.25
CA PRO A 61 -10.17 12.28 0.89
C PRO A 61 -11.55 11.78 0.47
N GLY A 62 -12.07 10.79 1.21
CA GLY A 62 -13.40 10.27 0.98
C GLY A 62 -13.57 9.40 -0.24
N ARG A 63 -12.51 9.09 -0.98
CA ARG A 63 -12.56 8.24 -2.16
C ARG A 63 -11.66 7.02 -1.97
N ILE A 64 -12.21 5.83 -2.24
CA ILE A 64 -11.44 4.60 -2.18
C ILE A 64 -10.72 4.40 -3.52
N THR A 65 -9.41 4.25 -3.45
CA THR A 65 -8.57 3.91 -4.60
C THR A 65 -8.18 2.45 -4.48
N GLU A 66 -8.37 1.69 -5.54
CA GLU A 66 -8.07 0.26 -5.55
C GLU A 66 -6.89 -0.02 -6.47
N ALA A 67 -6.04 -0.96 -6.05
CA ALA A 67 -4.94 -1.45 -6.85
C ALA A 67 -4.77 -2.95 -6.64
N ALA A 68 -4.68 -3.68 -7.74
CA ALA A 68 -4.39 -5.11 -7.70
C ALA A 68 -2.88 -5.30 -7.68
N LEU A 69 -2.38 -6.01 -6.68
CA LEU A 69 -0.94 -6.21 -6.49
C LEU A 69 -0.66 -7.67 -6.12
N THR A 70 0.40 -8.20 -6.69
CA THR A 70 0.93 -9.50 -6.30
C THR A 70 2.45 -9.35 -6.14
N PHE A 71 2.94 -9.71 -4.96
CA PHE A 71 4.38 -9.67 -4.69
C PHE A 71 4.94 -11.07 -4.94
N HIS A 72 5.71 -11.22 -6.00
CA HIS A 72 6.21 -12.55 -6.40
C HIS A 72 7.44 -12.97 -5.60
N GLN A 73 8.18 -12.01 -5.06
CA GLN A 73 9.41 -12.29 -4.33
C GLN A 73 9.27 -11.95 -2.85
N PRO A 74 9.65 -12.85 -1.94
CA PRO A 74 9.74 -12.50 -0.53
C PRO A 74 10.74 -11.37 -0.30
N GLY A 75 10.48 -10.56 0.72
CA GLY A 75 11.35 -9.46 1.06
C GLY A 75 10.60 -8.36 1.76
N ARG A 76 11.31 -7.27 2.02
CA ARG A 76 10.75 -6.08 2.64
C ARG A 76 10.56 -5.01 1.58
N TYR A 77 9.33 -4.51 1.48
CA TYR A 77 8.97 -3.45 0.54
C TYR A 77 8.51 -2.24 1.33
N LEU A 78 8.75 -1.06 0.78
CA LEU A 78 8.32 0.19 1.39
C LEU A 78 7.20 0.82 0.58
N MET A 79 6.25 1.40 1.29
CA MET A 79 5.23 2.27 0.71
C MET A 79 5.50 3.67 1.22
N LEU A 80 5.70 4.61 0.30
CA LEU A 80 6.09 5.98 0.61
C LEU A 80 5.05 6.95 0.08
N CYS A 81 4.84 8.06 0.80
CA CYS A 81 3.97 9.13 0.33
C CYS A 81 4.70 9.95 -0.73
N THR A 82 4.10 10.08 -1.91
CA THR A 82 4.69 10.77 -3.06
C THR A 82 3.98 12.06 -3.40
N VAL A 83 2.91 12.41 -2.68
CA VAL A 83 2.20 13.67 -2.82
C VAL A 83 2.50 14.51 -1.59
N TYR A 84 3.02 15.72 -1.78
CA TYR A 84 3.36 16.57 -0.64
C TYR A 84 2.13 16.77 0.25
N CYS A 85 2.26 16.46 1.53
CA CYS A 85 1.16 16.45 2.48
C CYS A 85 1.48 17.19 3.79
N GLY A 86 2.52 18.03 3.79
CA GLY A 86 2.87 18.85 4.94
C GLY A 86 4.27 18.59 5.45
N GLU A 87 4.55 19.07 6.67
CA GLU A 87 5.91 19.12 7.22
C GLU A 87 6.58 17.77 7.36
N ALA A 88 5.82 16.74 7.76
CA ALA A 88 6.38 15.40 7.98
C ALA A 88 6.14 14.46 6.79
N HIS A 89 5.92 15.02 5.60
CA HIS A 89 5.68 14.27 4.37
C HIS A 89 6.74 13.20 4.13
N GLN A 90 8.01 13.51 4.30
CA GLN A 90 9.09 12.56 4.04
C GLN A 90 9.21 11.44 5.07
N LEU A 91 8.50 11.55 6.19
CA LEU A 91 8.50 10.53 7.24
C LEU A 91 7.34 9.55 7.09
N MET A 92 6.40 9.84 6.19
CA MET A 92 5.20 9.04 6.00
C MET A 92 5.51 7.79 5.19
N GLN A 93 5.49 6.64 5.86
CA GLN A 93 5.83 5.38 5.21
C GLN A 93 5.16 4.19 5.90
N ALA A 94 5.05 3.10 5.16
CA ALA A 94 4.63 1.81 5.67
C ALA A 94 5.59 0.73 5.18
N THR A 95 5.71 -0.34 5.95
CA THR A 95 6.55 -1.48 5.60
C THR A 95 5.66 -2.66 5.22
N ILE A 96 5.99 -3.30 4.12
CA ILE A 96 5.31 -4.51 3.67
C ILE A 96 6.33 -5.63 3.70
N GLU A 97 6.09 -6.61 4.59
CA GLU A 97 6.93 -7.81 4.67
C GLU A 97 6.25 -8.94 3.91
N VAL A 98 6.91 -9.45 2.89
CA VAL A 98 6.40 -10.54 2.06
C VAL A 98 7.14 -11.81 2.41
N VAL A 99 6.41 -12.84 2.78
CA VAL A 99 6.96 -14.12 3.21
C VAL A 99 6.60 -15.26 2.28
#